data_ecd4319d3a538ce13f15cf355947a454
#
_entry.id   ecd4319d3a538ce13f15cf355947a454
#
_cell.length_a   1.000
_cell.length_b   1.000
_cell.length_c   1.000
_cell.angle_alpha   90.00
_cell.angle_beta   90.00
_cell.angle_gamma   90.00
#
_symmetry.space_group_name_H-M   'P 1'
#
loop_
_entity.id
_entity.type
_entity.pdbx_description
1 polymer ?
#
loop_
_entity_poly.entity_id
_entity_poly.type
_entity_poly.pdbx_seq_one_letter_code
_entity_poly.pdbx_strand_id
1 'polypeptide(L)'
;MTVNHFSVRVETCDPRDSHAWLSLGRTRLAARRWDGIRRGQAIGIQIRPEDVLLCEGHPGRVSARNVLPGHVNAVKFVPGGVRVDLEVGFPLSALVTRAAAKELRIRRGKPLFAIVKAVVVTPDVEIAAKFRVSPVGRKGVLGYERIDFMKAIQRSGSLSAAAREVGITYRTAWIWAREINETWATPLVARTHGGKGGGGTTLTPEGRSLVAWSARIESSGS
;
A
#
# COMPACT_ATOMS: atom_id res chain seq x y z
N MET A 1 -5.31 12.44 9.33
CA MET A 1 -6.54 11.60 9.48
C MET A 1 -6.10 10.19 9.86
N THR A 2 -6.67 9.61 10.89
CA THR A 2 -6.30 8.25 11.34
C THR A 2 -6.91 7.23 10.39
N VAL A 3 -6.11 6.47 9.69
CA VAL A 3 -6.54 5.36 8.82
C VAL A 3 -6.67 4.10 9.67
N ASN A 4 -7.57 3.19 9.32
CA ASN A 4 -7.62 1.86 9.96
C ASN A 4 -6.51 0.99 9.35
N HIS A 5 -5.58 0.52 10.18
CA HIS A 5 -4.48 -0.37 9.79
C HIS A 5 -4.62 -1.71 10.47
N PHE A 6 -4.46 -2.81 9.72
CA PHE A 6 -4.61 -4.16 10.25
C PHE A 6 -3.53 -5.09 9.70
N SER A 7 -2.99 -5.94 10.56
CA SER A 7 -2.19 -7.09 10.12
C SER A 7 -3.13 -8.28 9.87
N VAL A 8 -3.11 -8.82 8.67
CA VAL A 8 -4.00 -9.90 8.22
C VAL A 8 -3.20 -11.03 7.58
N ARG A 9 -3.80 -12.21 7.51
CA ARG A 9 -3.25 -13.34 6.77
C ARG A 9 -4.08 -13.61 5.52
N VAL A 10 -3.41 -13.85 4.41
CA VAL A 10 -4.06 -14.23 3.15
C VAL A 10 -4.54 -15.67 3.21
N GLU A 11 -5.86 -15.88 3.15
CA GLU A 11 -6.45 -17.23 3.14
C GLU A 11 -6.51 -17.81 1.74
N THR A 12 -7.03 -17.03 0.79
CA THR A 12 -7.12 -17.42 -0.61
C THR A 12 -6.80 -16.25 -1.53
N CYS A 13 -6.18 -16.54 -2.66
CA CYS A 13 -5.82 -15.57 -3.69
C CYS A 13 -5.81 -16.24 -5.08
N ASP A 14 -6.90 -16.97 -5.46
CA ASP A 14 -6.98 -17.62 -6.75
C ASP A 14 -6.79 -16.58 -7.88
N PRO A 15 -5.91 -16.84 -8.86
CA PRO A 15 -5.71 -15.94 -9.99
C PRO A 15 -6.97 -15.69 -10.83
N ARG A 16 -7.93 -16.58 -10.79
CA ARG A 16 -9.22 -16.45 -11.50
C ARG A 16 -10.22 -15.57 -10.78
N ASP A 17 -10.01 -15.30 -9.48
CA ASP A 17 -10.86 -14.42 -8.69
C ASP A 17 -10.39 -12.97 -8.76
N SER A 18 -11.33 -12.05 -8.84
CA SER A 18 -11.06 -10.59 -8.78
C SER A 18 -10.70 -10.10 -7.36
N HIS A 19 -10.85 -10.95 -6.35
CA HIS A 19 -10.61 -10.62 -4.95
C HIS A 19 -9.86 -11.74 -4.23
N ALA A 20 -9.19 -11.36 -3.15
CA ALA A 20 -8.57 -12.26 -2.18
C ALA A 20 -9.38 -12.28 -0.89
N TRP A 21 -9.35 -13.40 -0.16
CA TRP A 21 -9.89 -13.49 1.18
C TRP A 21 -8.76 -13.38 2.20
N LEU A 22 -8.96 -12.53 3.16
CA LEU A 22 -8.01 -12.22 4.23
C LEU A 22 -8.64 -12.58 5.59
N SER A 23 -7.86 -13.13 6.51
CA SER A 23 -8.31 -13.36 7.90
C SER A 23 -7.75 -12.29 8.83
N LEU A 24 -8.63 -11.73 9.64
CA LEU A 24 -8.33 -10.81 10.73
C LEU A 24 -8.99 -11.34 12.01
N GLY A 25 -8.23 -12.06 12.81
CA GLY A 25 -8.76 -12.83 13.92
C GLY A 25 -9.77 -13.89 13.45
N ARG A 26 -11.03 -13.79 13.89
CA ARG A 26 -12.13 -14.68 13.46
C ARG A 26 -12.93 -14.12 12.27
N THR A 27 -12.64 -12.91 11.82
CA THR A 27 -13.36 -12.25 10.73
C THR A 27 -12.63 -12.45 9.40
N ARG A 28 -13.40 -12.69 8.35
CA ARG A 28 -12.89 -12.74 6.97
C ARG A 28 -13.22 -11.45 6.25
N LEU A 29 -12.26 -10.92 5.53
CA LEU A 29 -12.41 -9.72 4.69
C LEU A 29 -12.09 -10.05 3.25
N ALA A 30 -12.95 -9.62 2.34
CA ALA A 30 -12.66 -9.61 0.92
C ALA A 30 -11.86 -8.33 0.59
N ALA A 31 -10.75 -8.48 -0.09
CA ALA A 31 -9.95 -7.39 -0.63
C ALA A 31 -9.83 -7.53 -2.15
N ARG A 32 -9.64 -6.43 -2.86
CA ARG A 32 -9.25 -6.52 -4.26
C ARG A 32 -7.93 -7.28 -4.35
N ARG A 33 -7.86 -8.25 -5.29
CA ARG A 33 -6.60 -8.95 -5.55
C ARG A 33 -5.57 -7.98 -6.14
N TRP A 34 -4.31 -8.11 -5.73
CA TRP A 34 -3.17 -7.37 -6.30
C TRP A 34 -2.00 -8.32 -6.58
N ASP A 35 -1.08 -7.89 -7.41
CA ASP A 35 0.06 -8.71 -7.81
C ASP A 35 1.01 -8.97 -6.64
N GLY A 36 1.59 -10.16 -6.62
CA GLY A 36 2.53 -10.57 -5.57
C GLY A 36 1.92 -11.12 -4.30
N ILE A 37 0.57 -11.06 -4.14
CA ILE A 37 -0.11 -11.68 -2.97
C ILE A 37 -0.05 -13.21 -3.05
N ARG A 38 0.26 -13.86 -1.92
CA ARG A 38 0.36 -15.32 -1.82
C ARG A 38 -0.43 -15.83 -0.62
N ARG A 39 -1.04 -17.02 -0.79
CA ARG A 39 -1.72 -17.71 0.32
C ARG A 39 -0.77 -17.93 1.49
N GLY A 40 -1.25 -17.72 2.70
CA GLY A 40 -0.50 -17.86 3.95
C GLY A 40 0.37 -16.64 4.30
N GLN A 41 0.53 -15.69 3.37
CA GLN A 41 1.31 -14.47 3.62
C GLN A 41 0.63 -13.60 4.69
N ALA A 42 1.42 -13.08 5.62
CA ALA A 42 1.02 -12.01 6.52
C ALA A 42 1.27 -10.66 5.82
N ILE A 43 0.28 -9.80 5.82
CA ILE A 43 0.35 -8.48 5.18
C ILE A 43 -0.37 -7.44 6.04
N GLY A 44 0.06 -6.19 5.94
CA GLY A 44 -0.72 -5.06 6.39
C GLY A 44 -1.81 -4.71 5.37
N ILE A 45 -2.95 -4.26 5.83
CA ILE A 45 -3.99 -3.63 5.02
C ILE A 45 -4.46 -2.34 5.66
N GLN A 46 -4.98 -1.43 4.84
CA GLN A 46 -5.60 -0.20 5.30
C GLN A 46 -7.00 -0.04 4.74
N ILE A 47 -7.87 0.58 5.55
CA ILE A 47 -9.23 0.97 5.17
C ILE A 47 -9.43 2.40 5.66
N ARG A 48 -9.70 3.33 4.75
CA ARG A 48 -9.95 4.71 5.15
C ARG A 48 -11.33 4.83 5.82
N PRO A 49 -11.47 5.59 6.92
CA PRO A 49 -12.73 5.74 7.62
C PRO A 49 -13.86 6.28 6.74
N GLU A 50 -13.56 7.11 5.76
CA GLU A 50 -14.52 7.65 4.78
C GLU A 50 -15.04 6.61 3.78
N ASP A 51 -14.36 5.48 3.63
CA ASP A 51 -14.77 4.36 2.77
C ASP A 51 -15.63 3.32 3.50
N VAL A 52 -15.91 3.54 4.80
CA VAL A 52 -16.76 2.68 5.62
C VAL A 52 -18.17 3.26 5.66
N LEU A 53 -19.13 2.59 5.04
CA LEU A 53 -20.54 2.93 5.13
C LEU A 53 -21.16 2.29 6.37
N LEU A 54 -22.12 2.99 6.99
CA LEU A 54 -22.87 2.47 8.13
C LEU A 54 -24.36 2.36 7.77
N CYS A 55 -25.01 1.27 8.21
CA CYS A 55 -26.47 1.15 8.09
C CYS A 55 -27.09 0.42 9.28
N GLU A 56 -28.40 0.65 9.49
CA GLU A 56 -29.22 -0.13 10.41
C GLU A 56 -29.68 -1.41 9.73
N GLY A 57 -29.60 -2.52 10.43
CA GLY A 57 -30.00 -3.81 9.88
C GLY A 57 -29.11 -4.30 8.73
N HIS A 58 -29.35 -5.52 8.29
CA HIS A 58 -28.59 -6.11 7.18
C HIS A 58 -29.02 -5.47 5.85
N PRO A 59 -28.06 -4.96 5.04
CA PRO A 59 -28.40 -4.18 3.83
C PRO A 59 -28.98 -5.03 2.68
N GLY A 60 -29.15 -6.34 2.86
CA GLY A 60 -29.62 -7.23 1.80
C GLY A 60 -28.54 -7.45 0.71
N ARG A 61 -28.95 -7.41 -0.56
CA ARG A 61 -28.06 -7.62 -1.72
C ARG A 61 -27.38 -6.31 -2.10
N VAL A 62 -26.10 -6.20 -1.79
CA VAL A 62 -25.27 -5.02 -2.11
C VAL A 62 -24.00 -5.43 -2.87
N SER A 63 -23.40 -4.49 -3.57
CA SER A 63 -22.14 -4.71 -4.31
C SER A 63 -20.89 -4.77 -3.41
N ALA A 64 -21.02 -4.46 -2.13
CA ALA A 64 -19.96 -4.61 -1.16
C ALA A 64 -19.80 -6.09 -0.77
N ARG A 65 -18.57 -6.56 -0.61
CA ARG A 65 -18.27 -7.93 -0.19
C ARG A 65 -18.10 -8.07 1.32
N ASN A 66 -17.81 -6.98 2.01
CA ASN A 66 -17.67 -6.98 3.45
C ASN A 66 -18.90 -6.30 4.05
N VAL A 67 -19.76 -7.07 4.68
CA VAL A 67 -20.94 -6.63 5.46
C VAL A 67 -20.71 -7.14 6.88
N LEU A 68 -20.29 -6.26 7.76
CA LEU A 68 -19.77 -6.60 9.07
C LEU A 68 -20.74 -6.15 10.15
N PRO A 69 -21.41 -7.07 10.84
CA PRO A 69 -22.23 -6.72 11.99
C PRO A 69 -21.34 -6.25 13.14
N GLY A 70 -21.78 -5.24 13.86
CA GLY A 70 -21.04 -4.73 15.00
C GLY A 70 -21.85 -3.77 15.85
N HIS A 71 -21.19 -3.14 16.79
CA HIS A 71 -21.77 -2.13 17.65
C HIS A 71 -20.84 -0.93 17.82
N VAL A 72 -21.40 0.21 18.11
CA VAL A 72 -20.68 1.47 18.29
C VAL A 72 -19.99 1.49 19.66
N ASN A 73 -18.68 1.64 19.66
CA ASN A 73 -17.87 1.79 20.88
C ASN A 73 -17.74 3.25 21.31
N ALA A 74 -17.52 4.15 20.34
CA ALA A 74 -17.38 5.57 20.62
C ALA A 74 -17.86 6.43 19.46
N VAL A 75 -18.25 7.67 19.77
CA VAL A 75 -18.65 8.68 18.79
C VAL A 75 -17.89 9.96 19.11
N LYS A 76 -17.20 10.53 18.14
CA LYS A 76 -16.38 11.74 18.29
C LYS A 76 -16.67 12.73 17.16
N PHE A 77 -16.96 13.98 17.52
CA PHE A 77 -17.03 15.05 16.54
C PHE A 77 -15.62 15.47 16.14
N VAL A 78 -15.37 15.49 14.82
CA VAL A 78 -14.07 15.84 14.26
C VAL A 78 -14.25 16.87 13.14
N PRO A 79 -13.19 17.59 12.73
CA PRO A 79 -13.23 18.36 11.51
C PRO A 79 -13.63 17.45 10.32
N GLY A 80 -14.67 17.87 9.57
CA GLY A 80 -15.18 17.09 8.43
C GLY A 80 -16.32 16.11 8.74
N GLY A 81 -16.71 15.88 10.02
CA GLY A 81 -17.84 14.99 10.31
C GLY A 81 -17.92 14.42 11.72
N VAL A 82 -18.35 13.19 11.79
CA VAL A 82 -18.45 12.39 13.01
C VAL A 82 -17.66 11.10 12.80
N ARG A 83 -16.65 10.89 13.61
CA ARG A 83 -15.93 9.63 13.69
C ARG A 83 -16.71 8.66 14.58
N VAL A 84 -16.98 7.50 14.06
CA VAL A 84 -17.68 6.41 14.74
C VAL A 84 -16.71 5.24 14.86
N ASP A 85 -16.30 4.92 16.08
CA ASP A 85 -15.48 3.77 16.37
C ASP A 85 -16.40 2.56 16.67
N LEU A 86 -16.25 1.47 15.92
CA LEU A 86 -17.07 0.25 15.97
C LEU A 86 -16.23 -0.95 16.39
N GLU A 87 -16.89 -1.95 16.97
CA GLU A 87 -16.40 -3.30 17.16
C GLU A 87 -17.17 -4.22 16.21
N VAL A 88 -16.48 -4.77 15.21
CA VAL A 88 -17.04 -5.65 14.17
C VAL A 88 -16.35 -7.02 14.13
N GLY A 89 -15.86 -7.49 15.30
CA GLY A 89 -14.91 -8.59 15.45
C GLY A 89 -13.46 -8.10 15.42
N PHE A 90 -13.29 -6.82 15.17
CA PHE A 90 -12.06 -6.04 15.30
C PHE A 90 -12.43 -4.54 15.35
N PRO A 91 -11.58 -3.67 15.92
CA PRO A 91 -11.87 -2.24 15.99
C PRO A 91 -11.81 -1.60 14.60
N LEU A 92 -12.90 -0.97 14.18
CA LEU A 92 -13.02 -0.29 12.89
C LEU A 92 -13.56 1.12 13.11
N SER A 93 -12.94 2.12 12.48
CA SER A 93 -13.46 3.50 12.49
C SER A 93 -14.12 3.84 11.16
N ALA A 94 -15.26 4.51 11.22
CA ALA A 94 -15.96 5.14 10.10
C ALA A 94 -15.99 6.66 10.27
N LEU A 95 -16.00 7.40 9.17
CA LEU A 95 -16.23 8.84 9.15
C LEU A 95 -17.53 9.13 8.39
N VAL A 96 -18.51 9.69 9.06
CA VAL A 96 -19.82 10.00 8.50
C VAL A 96 -20.14 11.49 8.66
N THR A 97 -21.08 12.00 7.87
CA THR A 97 -21.57 13.36 8.03
C THR A 97 -22.37 13.52 9.33
N ARG A 98 -22.48 14.74 9.85
CA ARG A 98 -23.32 15.02 11.02
C ARG A 98 -24.80 14.68 10.76
N ALA A 99 -25.28 14.91 9.53
CA ALA A 99 -26.62 14.55 9.12
C ALA A 99 -26.85 13.05 9.19
N ALA A 100 -25.97 12.24 8.60
CA ALA A 100 -26.06 10.78 8.66
C ALA A 100 -25.97 10.24 10.09
N ALA A 101 -25.10 10.81 10.93
CA ALA A 101 -25.00 10.42 12.33
C ALA A 101 -26.29 10.69 13.12
N LYS A 102 -26.96 11.80 12.82
CA LYS A 102 -28.27 12.16 13.42
C LYS A 102 -29.39 11.25 12.91
N GLU A 103 -29.48 11.04 11.61
CA GLU A 103 -30.48 10.18 10.96
C GLU A 103 -30.40 8.75 11.47
N LEU A 104 -29.20 8.17 11.50
CA LEU A 104 -28.94 6.86 12.05
C LEU A 104 -28.96 6.83 13.59
N ARG A 105 -29.24 7.94 14.28
CA ARG A 105 -29.23 8.03 15.75
C ARG A 105 -28.04 7.35 16.39
N ILE A 106 -26.84 7.63 15.86
CA ILE A 106 -25.60 6.95 16.27
C ILE A 106 -25.27 7.31 17.71
N ARG A 107 -25.14 6.30 18.56
CA ARG A 107 -24.74 6.42 19.97
C ARG A 107 -23.99 5.18 20.41
N ARG A 108 -23.22 5.28 21.47
CA ARG A 108 -22.51 4.13 22.07
C ARG A 108 -23.48 2.98 22.33
N GLY A 109 -23.04 1.77 22.03
CA GLY A 109 -23.78 0.51 22.16
C GLY A 109 -24.78 0.24 21.04
N LYS A 110 -25.01 1.19 20.12
CA LYS A 110 -25.95 0.95 19.01
C LYS A 110 -25.43 -0.14 18.08
N PRO A 111 -26.24 -1.19 17.76
CA PRO A 111 -25.90 -2.15 16.74
C PRO A 111 -26.00 -1.52 15.33
N LEU A 112 -24.99 -1.72 14.50
CA LEU A 112 -24.93 -1.26 13.13
C LEU A 112 -24.18 -2.28 12.27
N PHE A 113 -24.39 -2.21 10.96
CA PHE A 113 -23.54 -2.89 10.00
C PHE A 113 -22.53 -1.91 9.39
N ALA A 114 -21.27 -2.30 9.38
CA ALA A 114 -20.24 -1.62 8.61
C ALA A 114 -20.11 -2.30 7.25
N ILE A 115 -20.22 -1.51 6.18
CA ILE A 115 -20.16 -2.00 4.81
C ILE A 115 -18.90 -1.47 4.14
N VAL A 116 -18.06 -2.38 3.65
CA VAL A 116 -16.78 -2.03 3.03
C VAL A 116 -16.66 -2.78 1.70
N LYS A 117 -16.44 -2.04 0.60
CA LYS A 117 -16.17 -2.65 -0.70
C LYS A 117 -14.79 -3.32 -0.69
N ALA A 118 -14.65 -4.49 -1.32
CA ALA A 118 -13.35 -5.16 -1.45
C ALA A 118 -12.29 -4.28 -2.17
N VAL A 119 -12.71 -3.41 -3.07
CA VAL A 119 -11.79 -2.52 -3.82
C VAL A 119 -11.13 -1.43 -2.97
N VAL A 120 -11.70 -1.09 -1.81
CA VAL A 120 -11.13 -0.09 -0.90
C VAL A 120 -10.33 -0.73 0.25
N VAL A 121 -10.34 -2.06 0.36
CA VAL A 121 -9.40 -2.80 1.22
C VAL A 121 -8.11 -2.91 0.44
N THR A 122 -7.20 -2.00 0.71
CA THR A 122 -5.91 -1.94 0.04
C THR A 122 -4.84 -2.55 0.93
N PRO A 123 -3.76 -3.13 0.35
CA PRO A 123 -2.61 -3.42 1.18
C PRO A 123 -2.28 -2.16 1.96
N ASP A 124 -2.12 -2.30 3.27
CA ASP A 124 -1.22 -1.45 3.98
C ASP A 124 0.12 -1.82 3.37
N VAL A 125 0.39 -1.22 2.24
CA VAL A 125 1.76 -1.00 1.95
C VAL A 125 2.17 -0.23 3.18
N GLU A 126 2.81 -0.92 4.16
CA GLU A 126 3.79 -0.20 4.95
C GLU A 126 4.31 0.81 3.96
N ILE A 127 4.07 2.06 4.22
CA ILE A 127 4.78 3.09 3.50
C ILE A 127 6.22 2.91 4.01
N ALA A 128 6.91 1.93 3.48
CA ALA A 128 8.26 2.15 3.05
C ALA A 128 8.06 3.34 2.13
N ALA A 129 8.22 4.53 2.71
CA ALA A 129 7.69 5.80 2.23
C ALA A 129 7.76 5.77 0.71
N LYS A 130 6.63 5.49 0.03
CA LYS A 130 6.58 5.47 -1.43
C LYS A 130 6.71 6.91 -1.89
N PHE A 131 7.84 7.50 -1.48
CA PHE A 131 8.17 8.85 -1.84
C PHE A 131 8.51 8.85 -3.33
N ARG A 132 8.01 9.85 -3.96
CA ARG A 132 8.38 10.19 -5.31
C ARG A 132 9.43 11.27 -5.20
N VAL A 133 10.60 11.02 -5.75
CA VAL A 133 11.67 12.01 -5.79
C VAL A 133 11.66 12.68 -7.14
N SER A 134 11.48 14.00 -7.13
CA SER A 134 11.64 14.82 -8.32
C SER A 134 12.89 15.69 -8.16
N PRO A 135 13.75 15.75 -9.15
CA PRO A 135 14.85 16.71 -9.14
C PRO A 135 14.28 18.13 -9.27
N VAL A 136 14.84 19.06 -8.52
CA VAL A 136 14.42 20.46 -8.56
C VAL A 136 14.63 21.01 -9.99
N GLY A 137 13.59 21.64 -10.55
CA GLY A 137 13.64 22.27 -11.89
C GLY A 137 13.54 21.31 -13.07
N ARG A 138 13.20 20.02 -12.89
CA ARG A 138 13.01 19.06 -13.97
C ARG A 138 11.64 18.40 -13.93
N LYS A 139 11.14 18.02 -15.13
CA LYS A 139 9.94 17.19 -15.28
C LYS A 139 10.35 15.73 -15.21
N GLY A 140 10.05 15.08 -14.12
CA GLY A 140 10.28 13.63 -13.94
C GLY A 140 10.17 13.26 -12.48
N VAL A 141 9.77 12.00 -12.25
CA VAL A 141 9.56 11.46 -10.89
C VAL A 141 10.13 10.06 -10.84
N LEU A 142 11.02 9.79 -9.91
CA LEU A 142 11.44 8.43 -9.57
C LEU A 142 10.50 7.87 -8.52
N GLY A 143 9.72 6.85 -8.88
CA GLY A 143 8.90 6.08 -7.95
C GLY A 143 9.76 5.13 -7.12
N TYR A 144 9.17 4.59 -6.04
CA TYR A 144 9.84 3.67 -5.12
C TYR A 144 10.40 2.42 -5.86
N GLU A 145 9.70 1.92 -6.90
CA GLU A 145 10.16 0.76 -7.67
C GLU A 145 11.52 1.02 -8.33
N ARG A 146 11.75 2.26 -8.78
CA ARG A 146 13.03 2.69 -9.36
C ARG A 146 14.11 2.79 -8.29
N ILE A 147 13.73 3.23 -7.09
CA ILE A 147 14.64 3.30 -5.94
C ILE A 147 15.03 1.88 -5.48
N ASP A 148 14.06 0.96 -5.36
CA ASP A 148 14.34 -0.44 -4.99
C ASP A 148 15.19 -1.14 -6.03
N PHE A 149 14.98 -0.86 -7.30
CA PHE A 149 15.84 -1.34 -8.36
C PHE A 149 17.27 -0.78 -8.25
N MET A 150 17.43 0.51 -7.88
CA MET A 150 18.74 1.09 -7.61
C MET A 150 19.42 0.43 -6.39
N LYS A 151 18.68 0.14 -5.31
CA LYS A 151 19.19 -0.64 -4.17
C LYS A 151 19.68 -2.03 -4.59
N ALA A 152 18.91 -2.72 -5.46
CA ALA A 152 19.31 -4.02 -6.01
C ALA A 152 20.59 -3.93 -6.88
N ILE A 153 20.74 -2.90 -7.70
CA ILE A 153 21.97 -2.61 -8.44
C ILE A 153 23.15 -2.41 -7.47
N GLN A 154 22.96 -1.65 -6.40
CA GLN A 154 24.00 -1.38 -5.42
C GLN A 154 24.50 -2.66 -4.73
N ARG A 155 23.58 -3.60 -4.42
CA ARG A 155 23.93 -4.88 -3.80
C ARG A 155 24.61 -5.85 -4.77
N SER A 156 24.09 -5.95 -5.98
CA SER A 156 24.48 -7.01 -6.93
C SER A 156 25.60 -6.62 -7.88
N GLY A 157 25.83 -5.34 -8.13
CA GLY A 157 26.76 -4.86 -9.13
C GLY A 157 26.40 -5.23 -10.57
N SER A 158 25.21 -5.78 -10.81
CA SER A 158 24.78 -6.34 -12.09
C SER A 158 23.33 -6.00 -12.42
N LEU A 159 23.10 -5.48 -13.63
CA LEU A 159 21.76 -5.18 -14.11
C LEU A 159 20.85 -6.42 -14.18
N SER A 160 21.43 -7.56 -14.59
CA SER A 160 20.73 -8.84 -14.71
C SER A 160 20.36 -9.42 -13.34
N ALA A 161 21.27 -9.33 -12.36
CA ALA A 161 21.01 -9.78 -11.00
C ALA A 161 19.97 -8.89 -10.30
N ALA A 162 20.09 -7.57 -10.45
CA ALA A 162 19.11 -6.61 -9.94
C ALA A 162 17.71 -6.83 -10.53
N ALA A 163 17.61 -7.10 -11.84
CA ALA A 163 16.35 -7.41 -12.50
C ALA A 163 15.66 -8.64 -11.88
N ARG A 164 16.41 -9.72 -11.64
CA ARG A 164 15.90 -10.93 -11.00
C ARG A 164 15.44 -10.68 -9.56
N GLU A 165 16.19 -9.88 -8.82
CA GLU A 165 15.86 -9.54 -7.42
C GLU A 165 14.54 -8.79 -7.30
N VAL A 166 14.29 -7.82 -8.19
CA VAL A 166 13.03 -7.03 -8.16
C VAL A 166 11.92 -7.64 -9.03
N GLY A 167 12.13 -8.81 -9.64
CA GLY A 167 11.11 -9.55 -10.38
C GLY A 167 10.74 -8.98 -11.74
N ILE A 168 11.68 -8.32 -12.45
CA ILE A 168 11.47 -7.76 -13.78
C ILE A 168 12.36 -8.43 -14.84
N THR A 169 11.99 -8.26 -16.12
CA THR A 169 12.82 -8.77 -17.22
C THR A 169 14.09 -7.92 -17.40
N TYR A 170 15.13 -8.50 -17.97
CA TYR A 170 16.36 -7.77 -18.31
C TYR A 170 16.10 -6.56 -19.25
N ARG A 171 15.17 -6.72 -20.20
CA ARG A 171 14.74 -5.62 -21.07
C ARG A 171 14.12 -4.48 -20.28
N THR A 172 13.25 -4.78 -19.34
CA THR A 172 12.62 -3.80 -18.45
C THR A 172 13.66 -3.09 -17.58
N ALA A 173 14.61 -3.85 -17.02
CA ALA A 173 15.71 -3.29 -16.22
C ALA A 173 16.56 -2.29 -17.03
N TRP A 174 16.78 -2.58 -18.29
CA TRP A 174 17.50 -1.68 -19.20
C TRP A 174 16.75 -0.37 -19.45
N ILE A 175 15.44 -0.47 -19.67
CA ILE A 175 14.55 0.70 -19.83
C ILE A 175 14.57 1.53 -18.55
N TRP A 176 14.43 0.88 -17.38
CA TRP A 176 14.43 1.55 -16.09
C TRP A 176 15.75 2.28 -15.79
N ALA A 177 16.90 1.66 -16.06
CA ALA A 177 18.19 2.32 -15.87
C ALA A 177 18.35 3.56 -16.74
N ARG A 178 17.82 3.52 -17.99
CA ARG A 178 17.79 4.68 -18.88
C ARG A 178 16.87 5.77 -18.36
N GLU A 179 15.62 5.44 -18.00
CA GLU A 179 14.64 6.39 -17.48
C GLU A 179 15.12 7.07 -16.20
N ILE A 180 15.80 6.33 -15.29
CA ILE A 180 16.40 6.88 -14.09
C ILE A 180 17.40 7.98 -14.44
N ASN A 181 18.28 7.71 -15.40
CA ASN A 181 19.30 8.66 -15.83
C ASN A 181 18.71 9.86 -16.60
N GLU A 182 17.66 9.65 -17.40
CA GLU A 182 16.96 10.72 -18.12
C GLU A 182 16.16 11.64 -17.18
N THR A 183 15.67 11.08 -16.06
CA THR A 183 14.90 11.84 -15.06
C THR A 183 15.79 12.77 -14.23
N TRP A 184 17.05 12.42 -14.02
CA TRP A 184 17.96 13.15 -13.14
C TRP A 184 18.92 14.04 -13.92
N ALA A 185 19.46 15.10 -13.27
CA ALA A 185 20.40 16.04 -13.91
C ALA A 185 21.75 15.40 -14.24
N THR A 186 22.15 14.45 -13.40
CA THR A 186 23.38 13.65 -13.56
C THR A 186 22.99 12.17 -13.57
N PRO A 187 23.71 11.33 -14.31
CA PRO A 187 23.45 9.89 -14.28
C PRO A 187 23.52 9.33 -12.86
N LEU A 188 22.51 8.56 -12.45
CA LEU A 188 22.47 7.87 -11.16
C LEU A 188 22.98 6.43 -11.26
N VAL A 189 22.87 5.83 -12.46
CA VAL A 189 23.32 4.48 -12.79
C VAL A 189 24.41 4.56 -13.83
N ALA A 190 25.58 3.99 -13.53
CA ALA A 190 26.72 3.91 -14.42
C ALA A 190 26.94 2.46 -14.88
N ARG A 191 27.35 2.29 -16.13
CA ARG A 191 27.79 1.00 -16.68
C ARG A 191 29.29 1.00 -16.83
N THR A 192 29.95 -0.02 -16.31
CA THR A 192 31.35 -0.29 -16.58
C THR A 192 31.46 -1.17 -17.82
N HIS A 193 32.15 -0.69 -18.84
CA HIS A 193 32.47 -1.52 -20.02
C HIS A 193 33.38 -2.65 -19.57
N GLY A 194 32.98 -3.89 -19.86
CA GLY A 194 33.75 -5.06 -19.45
C GLY A 194 35.00 -5.27 -20.30
N GLY A 195 36.11 -5.48 -19.62
CA GLY A 195 37.20 -6.26 -20.12
C GLY A 195 36.88 -7.77 -20.00
N LYS A 196 37.89 -8.66 -20.04
CA LYS A 196 37.76 -10.14 -19.98
C LYS A 196 36.92 -10.76 -18.86
N GLY A 197 36.26 -9.96 -17.98
CA GLY A 197 35.41 -10.40 -16.87
C GLY A 197 33.93 -9.93 -16.91
N GLY A 198 33.45 -9.34 -18.03
CA GLY A 198 32.06 -8.90 -18.16
C GLY A 198 31.81 -7.47 -17.62
N GLY A 199 30.88 -6.73 -18.25
CA GLY A 199 30.51 -5.36 -17.82
C GLY A 199 29.64 -5.36 -16.58
N GLY A 200 29.95 -4.50 -15.61
CA GLY A 200 29.15 -4.26 -14.40
C GLY A 200 28.16 -3.11 -14.55
N THR A 201 27.24 -3.00 -13.62
CA THR A 201 26.35 -1.84 -13.45
C THR A 201 26.43 -1.41 -12.00
N THR A 202 26.77 -0.15 -11.77
CA THR A 202 26.92 0.42 -10.43
C THR A 202 26.15 1.73 -10.30
N LEU A 203 25.94 2.17 -9.08
CA LEU A 203 25.44 3.51 -8.84
C LEU A 203 26.58 4.53 -8.85
N THR A 204 26.28 5.71 -9.39
CA THR A 204 27.17 6.89 -9.24
C THR A 204 27.20 7.35 -7.79
N PRO A 205 28.10 8.26 -7.38
CA PRO A 205 28.04 8.88 -6.04
C PRO A 205 26.66 9.48 -5.73
N GLU A 206 26.05 10.17 -6.69
CA GLU A 206 24.72 10.76 -6.58
C GLU A 206 23.65 9.69 -6.42
N GLY A 207 23.73 8.60 -7.19
CA GLY A 207 22.82 7.46 -7.06
C GLY A 207 22.91 6.80 -5.68
N ARG A 208 24.13 6.64 -5.14
CA ARG A 208 24.32 6.12 -3.77
C ARG A 208 23.76 7.07 -2.71
N SER A 209 23.97 8.37 -2.88
CA SER A 209 23.44 9.39 -1.97
C SER A 209 21.90 9.37 -1.94
N LEU A 210 21.26 9.22 -3.10
CA LEU A 210 19.81 9.12 -3.21
C LEU A 210 19.27 7.86 -2.51
N VAL A 211 19.90 6.71 -2.71
CA VAL A 211 19.54 5.45 -2.04
C VAL A 211 19.74 5.55 -0.52
N ALA A 212 20.85 6.12 -0.07
CA ALA A 212 21.11 6.32 1.37
C ALA A 212 20.10 7.28 2.01
N TRP A 213 19.71 8.34 1.29
CA TRP A 213 18.67 9.26 1.76
C TRP A 213 17.31 8.56 1.84
N SER A 214 16.97 7.73 0.85
CA SER A 214 15.73 6.96 0.87
C SER A 214 15.63 6.02 2.08
N ALA A 215 16.71 5.33 2.41
CA ALA A 215 16.76 4.43 3.56
C ALA A 215 16.55 5.17 4.90
N ARG A 216 17.04 6.41 5.02
CA ARG A 216 16.81 7.25 6.22
C ARG A 216 15.35 7.64 6.39
N ILE A 217 14.64 7.94 5.30
CA ILE A 217 13.21 8.25 5.36
C ILE A 217 12.41 7.01 5.75
N GLU A 218 12.75 5.85 5.19
CA GLU A 218 12.13 4.57 5.55
C GLU A 218 12.28 4.26 7.06
N SER A 219 13.46 4.53 7.63
CA SER A 219 13.73 4.31 9.06
C SER A 219 13.12 5.34 10.00
N SER A 220 12.78 6.53 9.50
CA SER A 220 12.20 7.61 10.33
C SER A 220 10.66 7.55 10.39
N GLY A 221 10.04 6.67 9.63
CA GLY A 221 8.59 6.46 9.59
C GLY A 221 8.12 5.24 10.39
N SER A 222 9.01 4.58 11.15
CA SER A 222 8.72 3.42 12.01
C SER A 222 8.40 3.85 13.43
#